data_e907b252c1a6ac7d4b0b437702fcc20f
#
_entry.id   e907b252c1a6ac7d4b0b437702fcc20f
#
_cell.length_a   1.000
_cell.length_b   1.000
_cell.length_c   1.000
_cell.angle_alpha   90.00
_cell.angle_beta   90.00
_cell.angle_gamma   90.00
#
_symmetry.space_group_name_H-M   'P 1'
#
loop_
_entity.id
_entity.type
_entity.pdbx_description
1 polymer ?
#
loop_
_entity_poly.entity_id
_entity_poly.type
_entity_poly.pdbx_seq_one_letter_code
_entity_poly.pdbx_strand_id
1 'polypeptide(L)'
;MDLSLHTPVGIAIRSDLIIANAWHSRTDALSSVVVLFSTIGAMLGYLWLDILAAVIISGIIIHIGWRFTRDSVKELVDTGLSPEDTEALKHIASKTDGVRNVHELRSRRMGHDILLDVHLVVSPEISVSEGHQIGMQVVKAMRNALDNILDINFHIDAENDEIHPQTSEQLPARAEIREVLHQHIENLPSNNRLRLHYLRNRVHMELFMEIPESEALPDARQISEDLGRYAWFGSLRIWHAHTEN
;
A
#
# COMPACT_ATOMS: atom_id res chain seq x y z
N MET A 1 -37.43 -19.21 -17.65
CA MET A 1 -36.50 -18.22 -17.16
C MET A 1 -35.16 -18.54 -17.78
N ASP A 2 -34.63 -17.64 -18.62
CA ASP A 2 -33.59 -17.96 -19.59
C ASP A 2 -32.23 -18.04 -18.92
N LEU A 3 -31.80 -19.26 -18.58
CA LEU A 3 -30.51 -19.55 -17.92
C LEU A 3 -29.27 -19.10 -18.73
N SER A 4 -29.47 -18.84 -20.03
CA SER A 4 -28.41 -18.42 -20.95
C SER A 4 -28.00 -16.96 -20.78
N LEU A 5 -28.84 -16.12 -20.15
CA LEU A 5 -28.64 -14.68 -20.01
C LEU A 5 -27.86 -14.30 -18.74
N HIS A 6 -27.90 -15.12 -17.68
CA HIS A 6 -27.25 -14.75 -16.41
C HIS A 6 -25.72 -14.78 -16.44
N THR A 7 -25.14 -15.68 -17.25
CA THR A 7 -23.67 -15.76 -17.35
C THR A 7 -23.08 -14.54 -18.07
N PRO A 8 -23.56 -14.13 -19.26
CA PRO A 8 -23.06 -12.94 -19.93
C PRO A 8 -23.33 -11.63 -19.17
N VAL A 9 -24.48 -11.55 -18.48
CA VAL A 9 -24.80 -10.39 -17.61
C VAL A 9 -23.86 -10.35 -16.40
N GLY A 10 -23.61 -11.48 -15.74
CA GLY A 10 -22.66 -11.57 -14.61
C GLY A 10 -21.25 -11.16 -15.01
N ILE A 11 -20.80 -11.55 -16.19
CA ILE A 11 -19.51 -11.13 -16.75
C ILE A 11 -19.51 -9.62 -17.05
N ALA A 12 -20.58 -9.10 -17.66
CA ALA A 12 -20.70 -7.69 -18.04
C ALA A 12 -20.69 -6.74 -16.83
N ILE A 13 -21.31 -7.14 -15.71
CA ILE A 13 -21.34 -6.34 -14.46
C ILE A 13 -20.26 -6.76 -13.45
N ARG A 14 -19.34 -7.65 -13.86
CA ARG A 14 -18.23 -8.16 -13.02
C ARG A 14 -18.69 -8.67 -11.65
N SER A 15 -19.83 -9.39 -11.59
CA SER A 15 -20.39 -9.92 -10.36
C SER A 15 -20.23 -11.44 -10.27
N ASP A 16 -19.27 -11.88 -9.45
CA ASP A 16 -19.02 -13.31 -9.17
C ASP A 16 -20.23 -13.99 -8.56
N LEU A 17 -21.05 -13.24 -7.82
CA LEU A 17 -22.27 -13.75 -7.20
C LEU A 17 -23.32 -14.17 -8.24
N ILE A 18 -23.46 -13.41 -9.32
CA ILE A 18 -24.39 -13.76 -10.41
C ILE A 18 -23.87 -14.96 -11.20
N ILE A 19 -22.55 -15.03 -11.42
CA ILE A 19 -21.91 -16.16 -12.08
C ILE A 19 -22.07 -17.43 -11.23
N ALA A 20 -21.83 -17.35 -9.92
CA ALA A 20 -22.02 -18.46 -8.99
C ALA A 20 -23.47 -18.95 -8.96
N ASN A 21 -24.44 -18.03 -8.93
CA ASN A 21 -25.87 -18.37 -8.96
C ASN A 21 -26.30 -19.05 -10.28
N ALA A 22 -25.73 -18.60 -11.41
CA ALA A 22 -26.00 -19.25 -12.70
C ALA A 22 -25.45 -20.70 -12.75
N TRP A 23 -24.26 -20.94 -12.18
CA TRP A 23 -23.70 -22.28 -12.05
C TRP A 23 -24.49 -23.15 -11.08
N HIS A 24 -24.96 -22.63 -9.96
CA HIS A 24 -25.84 -23.34 -9.02
C HIS A 24 -27.13 -23.79 -9.69
N SER A 25 -27.82 -22.90 -10.40
CA SER A 25 -29.02 -23.21 -11.11
C SER A 25 -28.88 -24.31 -12.21
N ARG A 26 -27.70 -24.32 -12.89
CA ARG A 26 -27.36 -25.37 -13.86
C ARG A 26 -27.18 -26.74 -13.17
N THR A 27 -26.51 -26.75 -12.03
CA THR A 27 -26.28 -27.98 -11.27
C THR A 27 -27.57 -28.53 -10.71
N ASP A 28 -28.50 -27.69 -10.25
CA ASP A 28 -29.80 -28.10 -9.78
C ASP A 28 -30.65 -28.70 -10.91
N ALA A 29 -30.60 -28.10 -12.11
CA ALA A 29 -31.28 -28.66 -13.28
C ALA A 29 -30.70 -30.05 -13.65
N LEU A 30 -29.38 -30.22 -13.66
CA LEU A 30 -28.74 -31.50 -13.93
C LEU A 30 -29.10 -32.55 -12.86
N SER A 31 -29.08 -32.18 -11.59
CA SER A 31 -29.47 -33.06 -10.48
C SER A 31 -30.91 -33.52 -10.61
N SER A 32 -31.82 -32.62 -11.00
CA SER A 32 -33.23 -32.96 -11.23
C SER A 32 -33.41 -33.95 -12.37
N VAL A 33 -32.63 -33.84 -13.45
CA VAL A 33 -32.64 -34.79 -14.57
C VAL A 33 -32.13 -36.16 -14.11
N VAL A 34 -31.06 -36.21 -13.34
CA VAL A 34 -30.49 -37.47 -12.79
C VAL A 34 -31.52 -38.16 -11.89
N VAL A 35 -32.19 -37.41 -11.00
CA VAL A 35 -33.26 -37.94 -10.13
C VAL A 35 -34.45 -38.48 -10.95
N LEU A 36 -34.87 -37.77 -12.00
CA LEU A 36 -35.95 -38.22 -12.86
C LEU A 36 -35.61 -39.57 -13.51
N PHE A 37 -34.41 -39.72 -14.07
CA PHE A 37 -33.97 -40.97 -14.69
C PHE A 37 -33.83 -42.11 -13.68
N SER A 38 -33.33 -41.85 -12.47
CA SER A 38 -33.22 -42.85 -11.43
C SER A 38 -34.63 -43.35 -10.97
N THR A 39 -35.57 -42.40 -10.82
CA THR A 39 -36.96 -42.75 -10.43
C THR A 39 -37.63 -43.59 -11.48
N ILE A 40 -37.52 -43.25 -12.77
CA ILE A 40 -38.07 -44.06 -13.87
C ILE A 40 -37.42 -45.45 -13.88
N GLY A 41 -36.11 -45.55 -13.72
CA GLY A 41 -35.39 -46.81 -13.65
C GLY A 41 -35.82 -47.68 -12.47
N ALA A 42 -36.04 -47.10 -11.30
CA ALA A 42 -36.55 -47.81 -10.12
C ALA A 42 -37.95 -48.34 -10.34
N MET A 43 -38.83 -47.59 -11.01
CA MET A 43 -40.18 -48.04 -11.39
C MET A 43 -40.14 -49.23 -12.39
N LEU A 44 -39.12 -49.31 -13.21
CA LEU A 44 -38.85 -50.43 -14.14
C LEU A 44 -38.20 -51.65 -13.48
N GLY A 45 -37.97 -51.62 -12.16
CA GLY A 45 -37.38 -52.70 -11.38
C GLY A 45 -35.87 -52.60 -11.16
N TYR A 46 -35.20 -51.56 -11.68
CA TYR A 46 -33.74 -51.34 -11.52
C TYR A 46 -33.42 -50.49 -10.29
N LEU A 47 -33.69 -50.99 -9.07
CA LEU A 47 -33.53 -50.28 -7.80
C LEU A 47 -32.10 -49.74 -7.55
N TRP A 48 -31.10 -50.37 -8.14
CA TRP A 48 -29.69 -49.91 -8.01
C TRP A 48 -29.41 -48.54 -8.67
N LEU A 49 -30.25 -48.12 -9.62
CA LEU A 49 -30.14 -46.83 -10.29
C LEU A 49 -30.34 -45.65 -9.32
N ASP A 50 -31.19 -45.84 -8.32
CA ASP A 50 -31.43 -44.81 -7.29
C ASP A 50 -30.20 -44.63 -6.40
N ILE A 51 -29.55 -45.74 -6.02
CA ILE A 51 -28.29 -45.69 -5.26
C ILE A 51 -27.17 -45.02 -6.07
N LEU A 52 -27.09 -45.35 -7.37
CA LEU A 52 -26.09 -44.76 -8.25
C LEU A 52 -26.32 -43.27 -8.42
N ALA A 53 -27.57 -42.83 -8.61
CA ALA A 53 -27.92 -41.42 -8.71
C ALA A 53 -27.54 -40.65 -7.42
N ALA A 54 -27.85 -41.23 -6.25
CA ALA A 54 -27.51 -40.65 -4.96
C ALA A 54 -26.01 -40.46 -4.81
N VAL A 55 -25.17 -41.43 -5.20
CA VAL A 55 -23.72 -41.34 -5.17
C VAL A 55 -23.21 -40.24 -6.11
N ILE A 56 -23.74 -40.17 -7.34
CA ILE A 56 -23.36 -39.15 -8.32
C ILE A 56 -23.70 -37.75 -7.78
N ILE A 57 -24.91 -37.54 -7.29
CA ILE A 57 -25.34 -36.22 -6.76
C ILE A 57 -24.51 -35.85 -5.54
N SER A 58 -24.26 -36.78 -4.63
CA SER A 58 -23.40 -36.55 -3.46
C SER A 58 -21.98 -36.11 -3.88
N GLY A 59 -21.40 -36.76 -4.88
CA GLY A 59 -20.08 -36.39 -5.43
C GLY A 59 -20.08 -34.96 -6.02
N ILE A 60 -21.13 -34.59 -6.75
CA ILE A 60 -21.29 -33.22 -7.30
C ILE A 60 -21.38 -32.19 -6.16
N ILE A 61 -22.19 -32.45 -5.14
CA ILE A 61 -22.37 -31.53 -3.99
C ILE A 61 -21.05 -31.38 -3.23
N ILE A 62 -20.35 -32.47 -2.97
CA ILE A 62 -19.03 -32.42 -2.31
C ILE A 62 -18.03 -31.61 -3.14
N HIS A 63 -17.97 -31.81 -4.44
CA HIS A 63 -17.08 -31.07 -5.32
C HIS A 63 -17.38 -29.57 -5.31
N ILE A 64 -18.65 -29.18 -5.38
CA ILE A 64 -19.06 -27.78 -5.32
C ILE A 64 -18.74 -27.18 -3.95
N GLY A 65 -19.08 -27.89 -2.86
CA GLY A 65 -18.78 -27.43 -1.50
C GLY A 65 -17.28 -27.21 -1.28
N TRP A 66 -16.45 -28.14 -1.76
CA TRP A 66 -14.98 -28.00 -1.71
C TRP A 66 -14.48 -26.77 -2.47
N ARG A 67 -15.00 -26.56 -3.69
CA ARG A 67 -14.64 -25.40 -4.50
C ARG A 67 -14.99 -24.09 -3.79
N PHE A 68 -16.24 -23.97 -3.29
CA PHE A 68 -16.66 -22.77 -2.55
C PHE A 68 -15.80 -22.53 -1.32
N THR A 69 -15.53 -23.57 -0.53
CA THR A 69 -14.68 -23.47 0.65
C THR A 69 -13.28 -22.98 0.27
N ARG A 70 -12.68 -23.58 -0.76
CA ARG A 70 -11.35 -23.19 -1.23
C ARG A 70 -11.29 -21.75 -1.72
N ASP A 71 -12.31 -21.32 -2.48
CA ASP A 71 -12.35 -19.96 -3.04
C ASP A 71 -12.58 -18.93 -1.92
N SER A 72 -13.46 -19.22 -0.95
CA SER A 72 -13.67 -18.37 0.24
C SER A 72 -12.42 -18.28 1.12
N VAL A 73 -11.73 -19.40 1.33
CA VAL A 73 -10.45 -19.37 2.09
C VAL A 73 -9.39 -18.56 1.38
N LYS A 74 -9.31 -18.62 0.05
CA LYS A 74 -8.37 -17.78 -0.71
C LYS A 74 -8.68 -16.30 -0.57
N GLU A 75 -9.96 -15.93 -0.57
CA GLU A 75 -10.38 -14.53 -0.37
C GLU A 75 -10.04 -14.04 1.04
N LEU A 76 -10.17 -14.91 2.06
CA LEU A 76 -9.83 -14.58 3.45
C LEU A 76 -8.31 -14.50 3.71
N VAL A 77 -7.49 -15.20 2.93
CA VAL A 77 -6.02 -15.26 3.10
C VAL A 77 -5.33 -14.18 2.27
N ASP A 78 -5.94 -13.01 2.06
CA ASP A 78 -5.34 -11.85 1.39
C ASP A 78 -4.53 -12.23 0.13
N THR A 79 -5.19 -12.78 -0.88
CA THR A 79 -4.54 -13.01 -2.17
C THR A 79 -4.28 -11.66 -2.84
N GLY A 80 -3.02 -11.24 -2.87
CA GLY A 80 -2.57 -10.06 -3.58
C GLY A 80 -2.57 -10.22 -5.11
N LEU A 81 -1.92 -9.28 -5.77
CA LEU A 81 -1.56 -9.36 -7.19
C LEU A 81 -0.60 -10.52 -7.47
N SER A 82 -0.51 -10.92 -8.74
CA SER A 82 0.55 -11.82 -9.15
C SER A 82 1.93 -11.16 -8.94
N PRO A 83 3.00 -11.95 -8.73
CA PRO A 83 4.35 -11.38 -8.64
C PRO A 83 4.71 -10.55 -9.87
N GLU A 84 4.27 -10.95 -11.06
CA GLU A 84 4.52 -10.24 -12.31
C GLU A 84 3.83 -8.87 -12.33
N ASP A 85 2.55 -8.79 -11.95
CA ASP A 85 1.81 -7.53 -11.87
C ASP A 85 2.37 -6.61 -10.80
N THR A 86 2.79 -7.18 -9.65
CA THR A 86 3.43 -6.44 -8.57
C THR A 86 4.73 -5.78 -9.05
N GLU A 87 5.60 -6.52 -9.73
CA GLU A 87 6.84 -5.99 -10.28
C GLU A 87 6.59 -4.96 -11.40
N ALA A 88 5.57 -5.17 -12.24
CA ALA A 88 5.18 -4.21 -13.26
C ALA A 88 4.75 -2.88 -12.64
N LEU A 89 3.93 -2.91 -11.59
CA LEU A 89 3.49 -1.70 -10.88
C LEU A 89 4.64 -1.02 -10.12
N LYS A 90 5.53 -1.77 -9.49
CA LYS A 90 6.76 -1.22 -8.88
C LYS A 90 7.62 -0.49 -9.91
N HIS A 91 7.78 -1.10 -11.08
CA HIS A 91 8.55 -0.50 -12.16
C HIS A 91 7.91 0.80 -12.69
N ILE A 92 6.56 0.85 -12.78
CA ILE A 92 5.83 2.07 -13.16
C ILE A 92 6.06 3.16 -12.11
N ALA A 93 5.92 2.85 -10.83
CA ALA A 93 6.15 3.79 -9.75
C ALA A 93 7.59 4.31 -9.74
N SER A 94 8.58 3.43 -9.90
CA SER A 94 10.00 3.80 -9.88
C SER A 94 10.42 4.67 -11.07
N LYS A 95 9.67 4.67 -12.16
CA LYS A 95 9.91 5.54 -13.33
C LYS A 95 9.24 6.92 -13.21
N THR A 96 8.43 7.14 -12.19
CA THR A 96 7.82 8.45 -11.96
C THR A 96 8.89 9.44 -11.49
N ASP A 97 8.91 10.61 -12.08
CA ASP A 97 9.88 11.66 -11.73
C ASP A 97 9.79 12.02 -10.25
N GLY A 98 10.94 12.19 -9.60
CA GLY A 98 11.03 12.45 -8.16
C GLY A 98 11.05 11.20 -7.27
N VAL A 99 10.68 10.02 -7.77
CA VAL A 99 10.81 8.75 -7.04
C VAL A 99 12.23 8.23 -7.13
N ARG A 100 12.88 8.04 -5.99
CA ARG A 100 14.23 7.46 -5.89
C ARG A 100 14.21 5.94 -5.79
N ASN A 101 13.24 5.40 -5.07
CA ASN A 101 13.06 3.97 -4.89
C ASN A 101 11.62 3.64 -4.49
N VAL A 102 11.21 2.39 -4.72
CA VAL A 102 9.97 1.80 -4.24
C VAL A 102 10.35 0.55 -3.47
N HIS A 103 10.37 0.59 -2.15
CA HIS A 103 10.84 -0.54 -1.36
C HIS A 103 9.73 -1.51 -1.00
N GLU A 104 8.51 -1.04 -0.81
CA GLU A 104 7.37 -1.90 -0.50
C GLU A 104 6.18 -1.61 -1.41
N LEU A 105 5.56 -2.66 -1.92
CA LEU A 105 4.25 -2.61 -2.56
C LEU A 105 3.45 -3.81 -2.08
N ARG A 106 2.42 -3.53 -1.31
CA ARG A 106 1.45 -4.52 -0.84
C ARG A 106 0.17 -4.37 -1.63
N SER A 107 -0.45 -5.50 -1.94
CA SER A 107 -1.74 -5.52 -2.63
C SER A 107 -2.70 -6.46 -1.92
N ARG A 108 -3.98 -6.10 -1.91
CA ARG A 108 -5.06 -6.93 -1.38
C ARG A 108 -6.25 -6.90 -2.33
N ARG A 109 -6.83 -8.07 -2.61
CA ARG A 109 -8.05 -8.17 -3.40
C ARG A 109 -9.28 -7.91 -2.55
N MET A 110 -10.22 -7.17 -3.11
CA MET A 110 -11.54 -6.90 -2.55
C MET A 110 -12.59 -7.20 -3.63
N GLY A 111 -12.95 -8.48 -3.75
CA GLY A 111 -13.72 -8.97 -4.88
C GLY A 111 -12.96 -8.88 -6.20
N HIS A 112 -13.46 -8.10 -7.14
CA HIS A 112 -12.79 -7.80 -8.42
C HIS A 112 -11.74 -6.69 -8.34
N ASP A 113 -11.84 -5.85 -7.33
CA ASP A 113 -11.01 -4.67 -7.19
C ASP A 113 -9.76 -4.96 -6.34
N ILE A 114 -8.78 -4.06 -6.44
CA ILE A 114 -7.49 -4.18 -5.77
C ILE A 114 -7.24 -2.94 -4.95
N LEU A 115 -6.83 -3.15 -3.71
CA LEU A 115 -6.26 -2.11 -2.84
C LEU A 115 -4.74 -2.23 -2.89
N LEU A 116 -4.07 -1.10 -2.98
CA LEU A 116 -2.61 -1.02 -3.01
C LEU A 116 -2.10 -0.13 -1.89
N ASP A 117 -1.04 -0.59 -1.23
CA ASP A 117 -0.21 0.22 -0.34
C ASP A 117 1.20 0.26 -0.94
N VAL A 118 1.74 1.46 -1.17
CA VAL A 118 3.05 1.65 -1.78
C VAL A 118 3.91 2.62 -0.97
N HIS A 119 5.16 2.25 -0.75
CA HIS A 119 6.16 3.08 -0.07
C HIS A 119 7.13 3.68 -1.08
N LEU A 120 7.13 5.00 -1.17
CA LEU A 120 7.88 5.78 -2.13
C LEU A 120 9.03 6.52 -1.42
N VAL A 121 10.25 6.16 -1.74
CA VAL A 121 11.41 6.91 -1.27
C VAL A 121 11.62 8.09 -2.20
N VAL A 122 11.65 9.29 -1.60
CA VAL A 122 11.89 10.55 -2.30
C VAL A 122 13.10 11.28 -1.72
N SER A 123 13.45 12.44 -2.26
CA SER A 123 14.50 13.25 -1.66
C SER A 123 14.09 13.79 -0.28
N PRO A 124 14.91 13.65 0.76
CA PRO A 124 14.63 14.24 2.07
C PRO A 124 14.66 15.78 2.08
N GLU A 125 15.12 16.40 1.00
CA GLU A 125 15.27 17.86 0.88
C GLU A 125 14.05 18.53 0.28
N ILE A 126 13.11 17.76 -0.30
CA ILE A 126 11.87 18.30 -0.88
C ILE A 126 10.85 18.66 0.21
N SER A 127 9.86 19.47 -0.15
CA SER A 127 8.77 19.78 0.75
C SER A 127 7.76 18.62 0.83
N VAL A 128 7.00 18.56 1.93
CA VAL A 128 5.89 17.60 2.09
C VAL A 128 4.88 17.71 0.94
N SER A 129 4.60 18.93 0.48
CA SER A 129 3.67 19.15 -0.64
C SER A 129 4.20 18.63 -1.97
N GLU A 130 5.50 18.74 -2.21
CA GLU A 130 6.15 18.16 -3.40
C GLU A 130 6.14 16.64 -3.35
N GLY A 131 6.49 16.06 -2.19
CA GLY A 131 6.40 14.61 -1.99
C GLY A 131 4.97 14.08 -2.21
N HIS A 132 3.96 14.77 -1.70
CA HIS A 132 2.55 14.43 -1.97
C HIS A 132 2.22 14.50 -3.47
N GLN A 133 2.69 15.53 -4.17
CA GLN A 133 2.46 15.66 -5.62
C GLN A 133 3.12 14.52 -6.41
N ILE A 134 4.32 14.08 -6.01
CA ILE A 134 4.99 12.91 -6.60
C ILE A 134 4.13 11.66 -6.38
N GLY A 135 3.63 11.44 -5.16
CA GLY A 135 2.73 10.32 -4.86
C GLY A 135 1.46 10.33 -5.72
N MET A 136 0.85 11.49 -5.92
CA MET A 136 -0.33 11.63 -6.81
C MET A 136 0.00 11.30 -8.27
N GLN A 137 1.20 11.60 -8.75
CA GLN A 137 1.64 11.21 -10.09
C GLN A 137 1.81 9.68 -10.20
N VAL A 138 2.38 9.04 -9.18
CA VAL A 138 2.47 7.57 -9.09
C VAL A 138 1.09 6.93 -9.11
N VAL A 139 0.15 7.42 -8.30
CA VAL A 139 -1.24 6.95 -8.28
C VAL A 139 -1.87 7.03 -9.66
N LYS A 140 -1.71 8.15 -10.36
CA LYS A 140 -2.23 8.32 -11.72
C LYS A 140 -1.59 7.34 -12.70
N ALA A 141 -0.28 7.13 -12.64
CA ALA A 141 0.44 6.21 -13.51
C ALA A 141 0.00 4.75 -13.29
N MET A 142 -0.15 4.32 -12.02
CA MET A 142 -0.62 2.99 -11.68
C MET A 142 -2.07 2.76 -12.12
N ARG A 143 -2.98 3.71 -11.90
CA ARG A 143 -4.39 3.61 -12.33
C ARG A 143 -4.53 3.54 -13.86
N ASN A 144 -3.63 4.16 -14.60
CA ASN A 144 -3.61 4.06 -16.08
C ASN A 144 -3.11 2.69 -16.57
N ALA A 145 -2.37 1.96 -15.75
CA ALA A 145 -1.82 0.67 -16.11
C ALA A 145 -2.75 -0.50 -15.74
N LEU A 146 -3.62 -0.32 -14.75
CA LEU A 146 -4.50 -1.38 -14.24
C LEU A 146 -5.88 -0.79 -13.89
N ASP A 147 -6.92 -1.23 -14.60
CA ASP A 147 -8.27 -0.63 -14.53
C ASP A 147 -9.05 -0.97 -13.23
N ASN A 148 -8.67 -2.03 -12.53
CA ASN A 148 -9.40 -2.54 -11.37
C ASN A 148 -8.77 -2.11 -10.03
N ILE A 149 -8.07 -1.00 -9.98
CA ILE A 149 -7.56 -0.43 -8.74
C ILE A 149 -8.64 0.41 -8.07
N LEU A 150 -9.14 -0.06 -6.93
CA LEU A 150 -10.14 0.63 -6.11
C LEU A 150 -9.50 1.83 -5.41
N ASP A 151 -8.39 1.59 -4.71
CA ASP A 151 -7.67 2.63 -3.98
C ASP A 151 -6.17 2.35 -3.92
N ILE A 152 -5.39 3.42 -3.79
CA ILE A 152 -3.93 3.39 -3.62
C ILE A 152 -3.57 4.30 -2.45
N ASN A 153 -3.12 3.69 -1.37
CA ASN A 153 -2.43 4.39 -0.30
C ASN A 153 -0.95 4.50 -0.65
N PHE A 154 -0.40 5.70 -0.54
CA PHE A 154 1.03 5.87 -0.68
C PHE A 154 1.65 6.52 0.56
N HIS A 155 2.80 6.00 0.97
CA HIS A 155 3.66 6.57 1.99
C HIS A 155 4.83 7.26 1.31
N ILE A 156 5.22 8.40 1.85
CA ILE A 156 6.39 9.16 1.38
C ILE A 156 7.48 9.00 2.43
N ASP A 157 8.54 8.31 2.04
CA ASP A 157 9.67 8.01 2.90
C ASP A 157 10.91 8.80 2.48
N ALA A 158 11.60 9.38 3.44
CA ALA A 158 12.85 10.12 3.20
C ALA A 158 14.05 9.19 2.96
N GLU A 159 13.94 7.94 3.41
CA GLU A 159 14.95 6.88 3.27
C GLU A 159 14.29 5.51 3.24
N ASN A 160 15.04 4.48 2.88
CA ASN A 160 14.54 3.11 2.85
C ASN A 160 14.68 2.48 4.25
N ASP A 161 13.56 2.27 4.93
CA ASP A 161 13.48 1.71 6.29
C ASP A 161 13.90 0.24 6.36
N GLU A 162 13.83 -0.51 5.25
CA GLU A 162 14.33 -1.89 5.21
C GLU A 162 15.85 -1.95 5.32
N ILE A 163 16.55 -0.95 4.77
CA ILE A 163 18.02 -0.87 4.80
C ILE A 163 18.48 -0.18 6.08
N HIS A 164 17.70 0.78 6.55
CA HIS A 164 17.99 1.61 7.73
C HIS A 164 16.84 1.50 8.74
N PRO A 165 16.68 0.36 9.43
CA PRO A 165 15.60 0.21 10.40
C PRO A 165 15.76 1.26 11.49
N GLN A 166 14.65 1.89 11.85
CA GLN A 166 14.65 2.84 12.96
C GLN A 166 15.06 2.12 14.24
N THR A 167 16.04 2.66 14.93
CA THR A 167 16.42 2.15 16.25
C THR A 167 15.31 2.46 17.26
N SER A 168 15.20 1.64 18.30
CA SER A 168 14.26 1.88 19.39
C SER A 168 14.57 3.14 20.23
N GLU A 169 15.71 3.79 19.98
CA GLU A 169 16.05 5.05 20.62
C GLU A 169 15.23 6.18 20.00
N GLN A 170 14.45 6.82 20.86
CA GLN A 170 13.60 7.92 20.45
C GLN A 170 14.44 9.15 20.15
N LEU A 171 14.44 9.59 18.89
CA LEU A 171 15.10 10.83 18.51
C LEU A 171 14.39 12.04 19.16
N PRO A 172 15.12 13.10 19.52
CA PRO A 172 14.55 14.26 20.18
C PRO A 172 13.51 14.96 19.30
N ALA A 173 12.45 15.42 19.93
CA ALA A 173 11.44 16.22 19.27
C ALA A 173 11.96 17.64 18.96
N ARG A 174 11.29 18.34 18.05
CA ARG A 174 11.64 19.73 17.68
C ARG A 174 11.82 20.67 18.89
N ALA A 175 10.98 20.52 19.92
CA ALA A 175 11.02 21.37 21.12
C ALA A 175 12.34 21.15 21.89
N GLU A 176 12.73 19.90 22.08
CA GLU A 176 13.99 19.54 22.78
C GLU A 176 15.22 20.01 21.99
N ILE A 177 15.20 19.84 20.66
CA ILE A 177 16.28 20.34 19.80
C ILE A 177 16.41 21.86 19.91
N ARG A 178 15.30 22.59 19.93
CA ARG A 178 15.31 24.04 20.10
C ARG A 178 15.86 24.46 21.45
N GLU A 179 15.53 23.76 22.50
CA GLU A 179 16.05 24.03 23.86
C GLU A 179 17.58 23.89 23.89
N VAL A 180 18.09 22.83 23.26
CA VAL A 180 19.52 22.62 23.12
C VAL A 180 20.18 23.73 22.27
N LEU A 181 19.56 24.10 21.13
CA LEU A 181 20.10 25.20 20.29
C LEU A 181 20.09 26.57 20.98
N HIS A 182 19.10 26.85 21.85
CA HIS A 182 19.07 28.09 22.63
C HIS A 182 20.25 28.25 23.59
N GLN A 183 20.92 27.16 24.00
CA GLN A 183 22.12 27.22 24.82
C GLN A 183 23.35 27.72 24.04
N HIS A 184 23.29 27.67 22.71
CA HIS A 184 24.40 28.00 21.82
C HIS A 184 24.13 29.22 20.93
N ILE A 185 22.86 29.57 20.71
CA ILE A 185 22.41 30.64 19.82
C ILE A 185 21.44 31.55 20.57
N GLU A 186 21.89 32.73 20.91
CA GLU A 186 21.16 33.70 21.74
C GLU A 186 19.88 34.17 21.04
N ASN A 187 19.98 34.49 19.73
CA ASN A 187 18.87 34.94 18.89
C ASN A 187 18.36 33.83 17.97
N LEU A 188 17.93 32.68 18.54
CA LEU A 188 17.42 31.57 17.75
C LEU A 188 16.13 31.96 17.02
N PRO A 189 16.06 31.85 15.69
CA PRO A 189 14.90 32.25 14.92
C PRO A 189 13.65 31.38 15.21
N SER A 190 12.50 31.84 14.71
CA SER A 190 11.21 31.18 14.89
C SER A 190 11.18 29.75 14.32
N ASN A 191 10.21 28.96 14.72
CA ASN A 191 10.08 27.55 14.36
C ASN A 191 10.09 27.26 12.86
N ASN A 192 9.55 28.13 12.03
CA ASN A 192 9.49 27.97 10.57
C ASN A 192 10.84 28.19 9.88
N ARG A 193 11.82 28.73 10.59
CA ARG A 193 13.20 28.94 10.11
C ARG A 193 14.16 27.84 10.51
N LEU A 194 13.70 26.81 11.20
CA LEU A 194 14.46 25.61 11.51
C LEU A 194 13.86 24.43 10.75
N ARG A 195 14.63 23.81 9.85
CA ARG A 195 14.29 22.53 9.21
C ARG A 195 15.03 21.41 9.91
N LEU A 196 14.34 20.30 10.12
CA LEU A 196 14.86 19.09 10.73
C LEU A 196 14.66 17.93 9.78
N HIS A 197 15.74 17.21 9.49
CA HIS A 197 15.74 15.99 8.72
C HIS A 197 16.18 14.85 9.63
N TYR A 198 15.31 13.89 9.84
CA TYR A 198 15.56 12.69 10.62
C TYR A 198 15.99 11.58 9.67
N LEU A 199 17.31 11.34 9.58
CA LEU A 199 17.90 10.40 8.62
C LEU A 199 18.95 9.53 9.32
N ARG A 200 18.92 8.23 9.08
CA ARG A 200 19.86 7.25 9.64
C ARG A 200 20.01 7.36 11.16
N ASN A 201 18.87 7.47 11.83
CA ASN A 201 18.81 7.66 13.29
C ASN A 201 19.58 8.89 13.82
N ARG A 202 19.70 9.92 13.00
CA ARG A 202 20.32 11.21 13.36
C ARG A 202 19.45 12.37 12.90
N VAL A 203 19.67 13.51 13.55
CA VAL A 203 19.00 14.76 13.21
C VAL A 203 19.97 15.67 12.46
N HIS A 204 19.62 16.01 11.24
CA HIS A 204 20.32 17.02 10.45
C HIS A 204 19.50 18.30 10.48
N MET A 205 20.14 19.42 10.77
CA MET A 205 19.48 20.68 11.01
C MET A 205 19.90 21.74 9.99
N GLU A 206 18.93 22.47 9.48
CA GLU A 206 19.13 23.67 8.68
C GLU A 206 18.47 24.86 9.36
N LEU A 207 19.26 25.85 9.68
CA LEU A 207 18.83 27.08 10.34
C LEU A 207 18.91 28.25 9.37
N PHE A 208 17.81 28.93 9.15
CA PHE A 208 17.72 30.09 8.26
C PHE A 208 17.66 31.35 9.12
N MET A 209 18.70 32.18 9.05
CA MET A 209 18.82 33.39 9.85
C MET A 209 18.80 34.64 8.97
N GLU A 210 18.13 35.67 9.42
CA GLU A 210 18.26 37.03 8.92
C GLU A 210 19.08 37.82 9.94
N ILE A 211 20.24 38.26 9.55
CA ILE A 211 21.20 38.90 10.45
C ILE A 211 21.54 40.26 9.87
N PRO A 212 21.49 41.33 10.68
CA PRO A 212 22.01 42.66 10.28
C PRO A 212 23.49 42.57 9.92
N GLU A 213 23.95 43.39 8.97
CA GLU A 213 25.36 43.43 8.57
C GLU A 213 26.36 43.69 9.73
N SER A 214 25.88 44.32 10.81
CA SER A 214 26.67 44.66 11.99
C SER A 214 26.80 43.50 13.00
N GLU A 215 26.08 42.42 12.84
CA GLU A 215 26.06 41.30 13.78
C GLU A 215 26.84 40.09 13.25
N ALA A 216 27.64 39.46 14.13
CA ALA A 216 28.43 38.30 13.74
C ALA A 216 27.56 37.06 13.63
N LEU A 217 27.82 36.27 12.59
CA LEU A 217 27.20 34.95 12.41
C LEU A 217 27.58 34.00 13.55
N PRO A 218 26.62 33.19 14.04
CA PRO A 218 26.94 32.08 14.93
C PRO A 218 27.96 31.13 14.26
N ASP A 219 29.00 30.74 15.00
CA ASP A 219 29.98 29.77 14.47
C ASP A 219 29.40 28.38 14.41
N ALA A 220 28.88 28.03 13.21
CA ALA A 220 28.27 26.73 12.94
C ALA A 220 29.21 25.55 13.22
N ARG A 221 30.53 25.77 13.10
CA ARG A 221 31.54 24.74 13.35
C ARG A 221 31.69 24.47 14.84
N GLN A 222 31.84 25.51 15.64
CA GLN A 222 31.92 25.41 17.09
C GLN A 222 30.66 24.78 17.67
N ILE A 223 29.47 25.23 17.22
CA ILE A 223 28.18 24.67 17.66
C ILE A 223 28.08 23.19 17.27
N SER A 224 28.53 22.81 16.09
CA SER A 224 28.51 21.40 15.65
C SER A 224 29.43 20.51 16.49
N GLU A 225 30.60 21.02 16.91
CA GLU A 225 31.53 20.34 17.81
C GLU A 225 30.88 20.13 19.18
N ASP A 226 30.23 21.14 19.74
CA ASP A 226 29.53 21.06 21.03
C ASP A 226 28.31 20.09 20.97
N LEU A 227 27.57 20.10 19.86
CA LEU A 227 26.46 19.21 19.64
C LEU A 227 26.88 17.75 19.34
N GLY A 228 28.11 17.54 18.93
CA GLY A 228 28.69 16.21 18.66
C GLY A 228 28.69 15.26 19.86
N ARG A 229 28.49 15.77 21.09
CA ARG A 229 28.29 14.96 22.30
C ARG A 229 26.97 14.19 22.34
N TYR A 230 25.98 14.62 21.53
CA TYR A 230 24.67 13.95 21.46
C TYR A 230 24.69 12.87 20.39
N ALA A 231 24.33 11.65 20.73
CA ALA A 231 24.29 10.51 19.81
C ALA A 231 23.35 10.74 18.62
N TRP A 232 22.29 11.50 18.84
CA TRP A 232 21.30 11.84 17.82
C TRP A 232 21.77 12.94 16.84
N PHE A 233 22.86 13.65 17.13
CA PHE A 233 23.32 14.76 16.26
C PHE A 233 23.92 14.23 14.95
N GLY A 234 23.46 14.77 13.82
CA GLY A 234 23.97 14.48 12.47
C GLY A 234 24.81 15.63 11.91
N SER A 235 24.19 16.77 11.69
CA SER A 235 24.85 17.97 11.17
C SER A 235 24.04 19.24 11.44
N LEU A 236 24.73 20.40 11.43
CA LEU A 236 24.10 21.72 11.47
C LEU A 236 24.59 22.53 10.26
N ARG A 237 23.66 23.09 9.50
CA ARG A 237 23.92 24.10 8.46
C ARG A 237 23.21 25.39 8.84
N ILE A 238 23.91 26.51 8.75
CA ILE A 238 23.32 27.83 8.97
C ILE A 238 23.34 28.58 7.64
N TRP A 239 22.12 28.94 7.20
CA TRP A 239 21.90 29.76 6.03
C TRP A 239 21.57 31.18 6.50
N HIS A 240 22.15 32.18 5.89
CA HIS A 240 21.91 33.58 6.25
C HIS A 240 21.58 34.41 5.02
N ALA A 241 20.70 35.38 5.22
CA ALA A 241 20.44 36.46 4.29
C ALA A 241 20.79 37.77 5.02
N HIS A 242 21.50 38.66 4.34
CA HIS A 242 21.66 40.02 4.83
C HIS A 242 20.38 40.79 4.60
N THR A 243 19.87 41.44 5.64
CA THR A 243 18.80 42.45 5.51
C THR A 243 19.45 43.78 5.20
N GLU A 244 19.25 44.30 4.00
CA GLU A 244 19.48 45.70 3.72
C GLU A 244 18.57 46.54 4.63
N ASN A 245 19.12 47.47 5.38
CA ASN A 245 18.38 48.44 6.20
C ASN A 245 17.62 49.42 5.34
#